data_28243c69a31dd7427d5c4c75ffea9117
#
_entry.id   28243c69a31dd7427d5c4c75ffea9117
#
_cell.length_a   1.000
_cell.length_b   1.000
_cell.length_c   1.000
_cell.angle_alpha   90.00
_cell.angle_beta   90.00
_cell.angle_gamma   90.00
#
_symmetry.space_group_name_H-M   'P 1'
#
loop_
_entity.id
_entity.type
_entity.pdbx_description
1 polymer ?
#
loop_
_entity_poly.entity_id
_entity_poly.type
_entity_poly.pdbx_seq_one_letter_code
_entity_poly.pdbx_strand_id
1 'polypeptide(L)'
;DVAQKTTQGNVTGFAMCCLQNEEGTFNFTPWLWSTGATSYDINNDNGIKALTLVKDLVDAGSMSKEVINWTQGDVMNQFISGNIAMMVNGPWQVPTMREQAPDLNWDVTLLPKDAEYASCLGGENFGVIDGDNVDAALDFLQFATSKDEVASYIDDFGYIAARKDVAEGQFTDDETMQKFTEEMQYAQPRGPHAQWPEISDALSLAVNESITGTSTPADAAAKAQS
;
A
#
# COMPACT_ATOMS: atom_id res chain seq x y z
N ASP A 1 -19.53 5.48 -1.48
CA ASP A 1 -20.32 6.53 -0.78
C ASP A 1 -19.48 7.64 -0.16
N VAL A 2 -18.48 7.34 0.71
CA VAL A 2 -17.69 8.40 1.38
C VAL A 2 -16.87 9.17 0.36
N ALA A 3 -16.12 8.50 -0.50
CA ALA A 3 -15.32 9.13 -1.55
C ALA A 3 -16.17 10.06 -2.43
N GLN A 4 -17.37 9.63 -2.82
CA GLN A 4 -18.28 10.44 -3.61
C GLN A 4 -18.78 11.68 -2.86
N LYS A 5 -19.07 11.54 -1.57
CA LYS A 5 -19.54 12.66 -0.72
C LYS A 5 -18.45 13.69 -0.46
N THR A 6 -17.18 13.27 -0.43
CA THR A 6 -16.02 14.15 -0.23
C THR A 6 -15.47 14.71 -1.54
N THR A 7 -15.94 14.25 -2.70
CA THR A 7 -15.62 14.83 -4.00
C THR A 7 -16.38 16.15 -4.17
N GLN A 8 -15.68 17.29 -4.10
CA GLN A 8 -16.29 18.62 -4.15
C GLN A 8 -15.36 19.63 -4.86
N GLY A 9 -15.90 20.38 -5.80
CA GLY A 9 -15.12 21.36 -6.57
C GLY A 9 -13.96 20.71 -7.31
N ASN A 10 -12.73 21.11 -6.98
CA ASN A 10 -11.51 20.54 -7.54
C ASN A 10 -10.92 19.40 -6.71
N VAL A 11 -11.59 19.01 -5.60
CA VAL A 11 -11.12 17.94 -4.71
C VAL A 11 -11.76 16.63 -5.11
N THR A 12 -10.97 15.62 -5.43
CA THR A 12 -11.45 14.24 -5.57
C THR A 12 -11.48 13.55 -4.20
N GLY A 13 -12.46 12.67 -4.00
CA GLY A 13 -12.71 12.08 -2.68
C GLY A 13 -11.65 11.07 -2.23
N PHE A 14 -10.94 10.46 -3.18
CA PHE A 14 -10.03 9.34 -2.88
C PHE A 14 -8.89 9.24 -3.90
N ALA A 15 -7.74 8.75 -3.46
CA ALA A 15 -6.67 8.27 -4.34
C ALA A 15 -5.85 7.16 -3.68
N MET A 16 -5.25 6.33 -4.53
CA MET A 16 -4.22 5.36 -4.19
C MET A 16 -3.25 5.23 -5.37
N CYS A 17 -2.05 4.70 -5.14
CA CYS A 17 -1.13 4.39 -6.24
C CYS A 17 -1.69 3.21 -7.05
N CYS A 18 -1.81 3.41 -8.37
CA CYS A 18 -2.23 2.39 -9.32
C CYS A 18 -1.22 2.23 -10.46
N LEU A 19 0.07 2.48 -10.21
CA LEU A 19 1.13 2.23 -11.20
C LEU A 19 1.14 0.76 -11.63
N GLN A 20 1.50 0.50 -12.89
CA GLN A 20 1.76 -0.86 -13.36
C GLN A 20 3.15 -1.30 -12.89
N ASN A 21 3.27 -1.59 -11.61
CA ASN A 21 4.46 -2.09 -10.94
C ASN A 21 4.09 -2.66 -9.55
N GLU A 22 5.11 -3.09 -8.79
CA GLU A 22 4.94 -3.63 -7.44
C GLU A 22 4.27 -2.64 -6.47
N GLU A 23 4.49 -1.34 -6.63
CA GLU A 23 3.89 -0.30 -5.79
C GLU A 23 2.37 -0.23 -5.97
N GLY A 24 1.90 -0.32 -7.22
CA GLY A 24 0.46 -0.40 -7.52
C GLY A 24 -0.16 -1.70 -7.03
N THR A 25 0.53 -2.83 -7.19
CA THR A 25 0.10 -4.12 -6.65
C THR A 25 -0.03 -4.07 -5.13
N PHE A 26 0.96 -3.49 -4.45
CA PHE A 26 0.95 -3.29 -2.99
C PHE A 26 -0.28 -2.52 -2.52
N ASN A 27 -0.64 -1.45 -3.23
CA ASN A 27 -1.82 -0.64 -2.88
C ASN A 27 -3.15 -1.32 -3.22
N PHE A 28 -3.17 -2.22 -4.22
CA PHE A 28 -4.40 -2.90 -4.65
C PHE A 28 -4.70 -4.17 -3.84
N THR A 29 -3.68 -4.92 -3.41
CA THR A 29 -3.87 -6.22 -2.74
C THR A 29 -4.75 -6.18 -1.49
N PRO A 30 -4.75 -5.16 -0.62
CA PRO A 30 -5.70 -5.08 0.49
C PRO A 30 -7.17 -5.09 0.04
N TRP A 31 -7.49 -4.41 -1.04
CA TRP A 31 -8.85 -4.38 -1.60
C TRP A 31 -9.25 -5.73 -2.16
N LEU A 32 -8.32 -6.40 -2.86
CA LEU A 32 -8.53 -7.74 -3.39
C LEU A 32 -8.77 -8.75 -2.25
N TRP A 33 -7.88 -8.79 -1.27
CA TRP A 33 -7.97 -9.74 -0.16
C TRP A 33 -9.19 -9.49 0.73
N SER A 34 -9.57 -8.22 0.91
CA SER A 34 -10.77 -7.85 1.67
C SER A 34 -12.06 -8.47 1.13
N THR A 35 -12.12 -8.78 -0.17
CA THR A 35 -13.26 -9.48 -0.78
C THR A 35 -13.25 -11.00 -0.53
N GLY A 36 -12.16 -11.55 -0.01
CA GLY A 36 -11.91 -12.98 0.12
C GLY A 36 -11.25 -13.62 -1.12
N ALA A 37 -10.87 -12.82 -2.14
CA ALA A 37 -10.02 -13.30 -3.24
C ALA A 37 -8.55 -13.36 -2.83
N THR A 38 -7.73 -14.03 -3.62
CA THR A 38 -6.27 -14.10 -3.40
C THR A 38 -5.52 -13.53 -4.60
N SER A 39 -4.24 -13.21 -4.41
CA SER A 39 -3.37 -12.76 -5.51
C SER A 39 -3.14 -13.86 -6.57
N TYR A 40 -3.47 -15.11 -6.26
CA TYR A 40 -3.27 -16.28 -7.13
C TYR A 40 -4.56 -16.76 -7.80
N ASP A 41 -5.70 -16.19 -7.45
CA ASP A 41 -7.01 -16.52 -8.00
C ASP A 41 -7.86 -15.25 -8.02
N ILE A 42 -7.64 -14.42 -9.04
CA ILE A 42 -8.37 -13.16 -9.24
C ILE A 42 -9.57 -13.34 -10.17
N ASN A 43 -9.60 -14.39 -11.01
CA ASN A 43 -10.66 -14.62 -11.98
C ASN A 43 -11.89 -15.31 -11.36
N ASN A 44 -12.44 -14.69 -10.34
CA ASN A 44 -13.68 -15.10 -9.69
C ASN A 44 -14.51 -13.86 -9.30
N ASP A 45 -15.72 -14.05 -8.81
CA ASP A 45 -16.64 -12.95 -8.49
C ASP A 45 -16.04 -11.94 -7.49
N ASN A 46 -15.24 -12.41 -6.53
CA ASN A 46 -14.59 -11.56 -5.53
C ASN A 46 -13.46 -10.71 -6.14
N GLY A 47 -12.61 -11.31 -6.96
CA GLY A 47 -11.54 -10.57 -7.66
C GLY A 47 -12.09 -9.55 -8.65
N ILE A 48 -13.12 -9.95 -9.41
CA ILE A 48 -13.84 -9.03 -10.33
C ILE A 48 -14.46 -7.89 -9.53
N LYS A 49 -15.02 -8.17 -8.36
CA LYS A 49 -15.58 -7.15 -7.45
C LYS A 49 -14.54 -6.12 -7.02
N ALA A 50 -13.34 -6.54 -6.65
CA ALA A 50 -12.25 -5.64 -6.28
C ALA A 50 -11.83 -4.72 -7.44
N LEU A 51 -11.66 -5.26 -8.65
CA LEU A 51 -11.37 -4.46 -9.84
C LEU A 51 -12.51 -3.52 -10.19
N THR A 52 -13.76 -3.96 -10.04
CA THR A 52 -14.95 -3.15 -10.27
C THR A 52 -15.00 -1.96 -9.31
N LEU A 53 -14.66 -2.15 -8.02
CA LEU A 53 -14.60 -1.07 -7.05
C LEU A 53 -13.65 0.04 -7.50
N VAL A 54 -12.45 -0.31 -7.94
CA VAL A 54 -11.45 0.66 -8.41
C VAL A 54 -11.96 1.41 -9.65
N LYS A 55 -12.53 0.68 -10.59
CA LYS A 55 -13.16 1.27 -11.79
C LYS A 55 -14.30 2.22 -11.43
N ASP A 56 -15.20 1.80 -10.56
CA ASP A 56 -16.36 2.60 -10.14
C ASP A 56 -15.97 3.90 -9.45
N LEU A 57 -14.89 3.91 -8.66
CA LEU A 57 -14.33 5.12 -8.06
C LEU A 57 -13.91 6.15 -9.12
N VAL A 58 -13.31 5.68 -10.21
CA VAL A 58 -12.90 6.52 -11.34
C VAL A 58 -14.12 6.95 -12.17
N ASP A 59 -15.01 6.05 -12.51
CA ASP A 59 -16.19 6.35 -13.32
C ASP A 59 -17.15 7.33 -12.61
N ALA A 60 -17.20 7.28 -11.27
CA ALA A 60 -17.94 8.24 -10.45
C ALA A 60 -17.24 9.58 -10.28
N GLY A 61 -16.03 9.76 -10.83
CA GLY A 61 -15.21 10.96 -10.64
C GLY A 61 -14.67 11.13 -9.21
N SER A 62 -14.79 10.09 -8.36
CA SER A 62 -14.32 10.12 -6.98
C SER A 62 -12.81 9.84 -6.85
N MET A 63 -12.21 9.29 -7.90
CA MET A 63 -10.77 9.07 -8.04
C MET A 63 -10.33 9.50 -9.44
N SER A 64 -9.18 10.16 -9.55
CA SER A 64 -8.61 10.56 -10.83
C SER A 64 -8.09 9.36 -11.62
N LYS A 65 -8.23 9.37 -12.95
CA LYS A 65 -7.55 8.38 -13.83
C LYS A 65 -6.02 8.49 -13.75
N GLU A 66 -5.50 9.65 -13.39
CA GLU A 66 -4.05 9.89 -13.29
C GLU A 66 -3.36 9.05 -12.21
N VAL A 67 -4.11 8.39 -11.32
CA VAL A 67 -3.55 7.46 -10.31
C VAL A 67 -2.72 6.32 -10.91
N ILE A 68 -2.91 6.01 -12.20
CA ILE A 68 -2.08 5.05 -12.95
C ILE A 68 -0.66 5.57 -13.24
N ASN A 69 -0.42 6.88 -13.04
CA ASN A 69 0.85 7.56 -13.25
C ASN A 69 1.46 8.07 -11.92
N TRP A 70 0.76 7.92 -10.80
CA TRP A 70 1.17 8.47 -9.51
C TRP A 70 1.84 7.40 -8.64
N THR A 71 3.02 7.72 -8.15
CA THR A 71 3.66 7.01 -7.04
C THR A 71 2.90 7.24 -5.74
N GLN A 72 3.21 6.49 -4.69
CA GLN A 72 2.69 6.76 -3.34
C GLN A 72 3.10 8.16 -2.85
N GLY A 73 4.30 8.63 -3.23
CA GLY A 73 4.75 10.00 -2.96
C GLY A 73 3.92 11.05 -3.70
N ASP A 74 3.55 10.81 -4.97
CA ASP A 74 2.68 11.70 -5.72
C ASP A 74 1.28 11.77 -5.11
N VAL A 75 0.72 10.63 -4.69
CA VAL A 75 -0.56 10.57 -3.97
C VAL A 75 -0.50 11.38 -2.68
N MET A 76 0.59 11.25 -1.87
CA MET A 76 0.80 12.09 -0.70
C MET A 76 0.85 13.58 -1.07
N ASN A 77 1.58 13.95 -2.12
CA ASN A 77 1.69 15.34 -2.57
C ASN A 77 0.33 15.92 -2.98
N GLN A 78 -0.53 15.15 -3.63
CA GLN A 78 -1.90 15.56 -3.93
C GLN A 78 -2.73 15.77 -2.65
N PHE A 79 -2.55 14.91 -1.65
CA PHE A 79 -3.25 15.00 -0.38
C PHE A 79 -2.84 16.26 0.41
N ILE A 80 -1.55 16.49 0.61
CA ILE A 80 -1.06 17.69 1.33
C ILE A 80 -1.38 18.99 0.60
N SER A 81 -1.54 18.94 -0.74
CA SER A 81 -1.98 20.08 -1.55
C SER A 81 -3.50 20.30 -1.51
N GLY A 82 -4.26 19.45 -0.82
CA GLY A 82 -5.72 19.56 -0.70
C GLY A 82 -6.48 19.19 -1.98
N ASN A 83 -5.85 18.47 -2.92
CA ASN A 83 -6.48 18.03 -4.17
C ASN A 83 -7.26 16.72 -4.01
N ILE A 84 -6.98 15.95 -2.96
CA ILE A 84 -7.71 14.73 -2.60
C ILE A 84 -8.08 14.74 -1.12
N ALA A 85 -9.26 14.19 -0.79
CA ALA A 85 -9.77 14.18 0.58
C ALA A 85 -9.29 12.96 1.39
N MET A 86 -9.02 11.86 0.75
CA MET A 86 -8.54 10.61 1.37
C MET A 86 -7.51 9.93 0.48
N MET A 87 -6.49 9.35 1.08
CA MET A 87 -5.51 8.54 0.37
C MET A 87 -5.27 7.19 1.05
N VAL A 88 -4.88 6.20 0.26
CA VAL A 88 -4.20 5.01 0.79
C VAL A 88 -2.69 5.23 0.69
N ASN A 89 -2.03 5.12 1.82
CA ASN A 89 -0.58 5.24 1.91
C ASN A 89 -0.06 4.52 3.17
N GLY A 90 1.23 4.51 3.37
CA GLY A 90 1.85 3.83 4.50
C GLY A 90 2.46 4.79 5.53
N PRO A 91 2.89 4.24 6.69
CA PRO A 91 3.43 5.03 7.81
C PRO A 91 4.70 5.80 7.46
N TRP A 92 5.46 5.36 6.47
CA TRP A 92 6.67 6.05 5.95
C TRP A 92 6.41 7.46 5.41
N GLN A 93 5.15 7.82 5.13
CA GLN A 93 4.79 9.18 4.72
C GLN A 93 4.55 10.13 5.90
N VAL A 94 4.30 9.60 7.09
CA VAL A 94 3.94 10.40 8.27
C VAL A 94 4.99 11.44 8.64
N PRO A 95 6.31 11.10 8.71
CA PRO A 95 7.33 12.11 8.99
C PRO A 95 7.33 13.24 7.97
N THR A 96 7.28 12.91 6.68
CA THR A 96 7.26 13.90 5.59
C THR A 96 6.01 14.77 5.63
N MET A 97 4.84 14.19 5.89
CA MET A 97 3.60 14.96 6.02
C MET A 97 3.64 15.94 7.20
N ARG A 98 4.17 15.52 8.34
CA ARG A 98 4.33 16.39 9.52
C ARG A 98 5.30 17.55 9.26
N GLU A 99 6.36 17.29 8.48
CA GLU A 99 7.34 18.32 8.10
C GLU A 99 6.79 19.30 7.07
N GLN A 100 6.17 18.78 5.98
CA GLN A 100 5.79 19.60 4.83
C GLN A 100 4.41 20.24 4.97
N ALA A 101 3.53 19.69 5.78
CA ALA A 101 2.17 20.19 5.98
C ALA A 101 1.78 20.23 7.48
N PRO A 102 2.55 20.97 8.32
CA PRO A 102 2.33 20.99 9.77
C PRO A 102 0.96 21.54 10.19
N ASP A 103 0.36 22.39 9.37
CA ASP A 103 -0.95 23.01 9.63
C ASP A 103 -2.12 22.21 9.04
N LEU A 104 -1.86 21.13 8.31
CA LEU A 104 -2.91 20.29 7.74
C LEU A 104 -3.58 19.45 8.85
N ASN A 105 -4.89 19.61 8.98
CA ASN A 105 -5.68 18.78 9.89
C ASN A 105 -6.03 17.44 9.20
N TRP A 106 -5.36 16.37 9.59
CA TRP A 106 -5.55 15.03 9.05
C TRP A 106 -5.43 13.97 10.13
N ASP A 107 -5.95 12.80 9.85
CA ASP A 107 -5.86 11.64 10.74
C ASP A 107 -5.85 10.34 9.92
N VAL A 108 -5.59 9.23 10.58
CA VAL A 108 -5.50 7.89 9.99
C VAL A 108 -6.61 7.00 10.51
N THR A 109 -7.17 6.19 9.63
CA THR A 109 -8.12 5.12 9.96
C THR A 109 -7.72 3.82 9.30
N LEU A 110 -8.22 2.70 9.82
CA LEU A 110 -8.05 1.39 9.19
C LEU A 110 -8.63 1.40 7.77
N LEU A 111 -8.06 0.57 6.90
CA LEU A 111 -8.63 0.34 5.57
C LEU A 111 -10.06 -0.21 5.71
N PRO A 112 -11.01 0.27 4.90
CA PRO A 112 -12.36 -0.26 4.91
C PRO A 112 -12.38 -1.71 4.45
N LYS A 113 -13.20 -2.53 5.08
CA LYS A 113 -13.37 -3.94 4.71
C LYS A 113 -14.60 -4.18 3.84
N ASP A 114 -14.53 -5.20 3.03
CA ASP A 114 -15.70 -5.84 2.41
C ASP A 114 -16.14 -7.05 3.26
N ALA A 115 -15.64 -8.24 3.00
CA ALA A 115 -15.91 -9.43 3.80
C ALA A 115 -15.07 -9.44 5.10
N GLU A 116 -13.80 -9.06 4.99
CA GLU A 116 -12.84 -9.07 6.10
C GLU A 116 -11.88 -7.88 6.01
N TYR A 117 -11.23 -7.55 7.14
CA TYR A 117 -10.12 -6.61 7.12
C TYR A 117 -8.91 -7.26 6.46
N ALA A 118 -8.22 -6.52 5.62
CA ALA A 118 -7.00 -6.97 4.97
C ALA A 118 -6.04 -5.81 4.76
N SER A 119 -4.77 -6.08 4.96
CA SER A 119 -3.69 -5.13 4.70
C SER A 119 -2.51 -5.85 4.08
N CYS A 120 -1.61 -5.09 3.47
CA CYS A 120 -0.43 -5.63 2.83
C CYS A 120 0.80 -5.39 3.69
N LEU A 121 1.52 -6.46 4.02
CA LEU A 121 2.80 -6.34 4.71
C LEU A 121 3.86 -5.82 3.74
N GLY A 122 4.46 -4.69 4.09
CA GLY A 122 5.62 -4.12 3.42
C GLY A 122 6.93 -4.50 4.11
N GLY A 123 8.01 -3.88 3.66
CA GLY A 123 9.34 -3.99 4.26
C GLY A 123 10.41 -4.35 3.24
N GLU A 124 11.64 -4.03 3.59
CA GLU A 124 12.83 -4.28 2.81
C GLU A 124 13.63 -5.44 3.40
N ASN A 125 14.34 -6.14 2.53
CA ASN A 125 15.21 -7.24 2.91
C ASN A 125 16.65 -6.93 2.54
N PHE A 126 17.59 -7.23 3.43
CA PHE A 126 18.99 -7.26 3.09
C PHE A 126 19.32 -8.58 2.36
N GLY A 127 20.05 -8.48 1.26
CA GLY A 127 20.62 -9.62 0.56
C GLY A 127 22.14 -9.59 0.64
N VAL A 128 22.76 -10.72 0.96
CA VAL A 128 24.23 -10.89 0.88
C VAL A 128 24.55 -11.61 -0.41
N ILE A 129 25.41 -10.99 -1.23
CA ILE A 129 25.91 -11.59 -2.48
C ILE A 129 27.09 -12.48 -2.13
N ASP A 130 27.08 -13.70 -2.66
CA ASP A 130 28.20 -14.65 -2.49
C ASP A 130 29.52 -14.09 -3.08
N GLY A 131 30.61 -14.24 -2.33
CA GLY A 131 31.92 -13.71 -2.69
C GLY A 131 32.88 -13.62 -1.52
N ASP A 132 34.03 -12.99 -1.73
CA ASP A 132 35.15 -12.95 -0.76
C ASP A 132 34.84 -12.16 0.53
N ASN A 133 33.75 -11.36 0.54
CA ASN A 133 33.40 -10.47 1.67
C ASN A 133 32.11 -10.90 2.41
N VAL A 134 31.64 -12.13 2.24
CA VAL A 134 30.40 -12.64 2.87
C VAL A 134 30.44 -12.48 4.39
N ASP A 135 31.53 -12.86 5.04
CA ASP A 135 31.67 -12.78 6.50
C ASP A 135 31.54 -11.32 7.00
N ALA A 136 32.21 -10.38 6.34
CA ALA A 136 32.13 -8.96 6.69
C ALA A 136 30.72 -8.39 6.44
N ALA A 137 30.05 -8.84 5.39
CA ALA A 137 28.67 -8.45 5.11
C ALA A 137 27.70 -8.98 6.19
N LEU A 138 27.88 -10.21 6.63
CA LEU A 138 27.09 -10.80 7.71
C LEU A 138 27.32 -10.10 9.05
N ASP A 139 28.58 -9.76 9.39
CA ASP A 139 28.93 -8.97 10.58
C ASP A 139 28.23 -7.60 10.55
N PHE A 140 28.27 -6.92 9.39
CA PHE A 140 27.56 -5.65 9.22
C PHE A 140 26.03 -5.82 9.40
N LEU A 141 25.43 -6.85 8.80
CA LEU A 141 23.99 -7.07 8.95
C LEU A 141 23.61 -7.40 10.40
N GLN A 142 24.42 -8.19 11.09
CA GLN A 142 24.19 -8.49 12.51
C GLN A 142 24.23 -7.21 13.36
N PHE A 143 25.15 -6.29 13.07
CA PHE A 143 25.20 -4.96 13.69
C PHE A 143 23.96 -4.14 13.33
N ALA A 144 23.71 -3.90 12.04
CA ALA A 144 22.63 -3.02 11.55
C ALA A 144 21.22 -3.48 11.94
N THR A 145 21.03 -4.79 12.13
CA THR A 145 19.77 -5.38 12.56
C THR A 145 19.71 -5.70 14.05
N SER A 146 20.70 -5.29 14.84
CA SER A 146 20.69 -5.42 16.30
C SER A 146 19.56 -4.57 16.90
N LYS A 147 19.11 -4.92 18.11
CA LYS A 147 18.02 -4.20 18.79
C LYS A 147 18.31 -2.71 18.93
N ASP A 148 19.49 -2.38 19.42
CA ASP A 148 19.86 -1.00 19.74
C ASP A 148 19.99 -0.15 18.48
N GLU A 149 20.57 -0.71 17.41
CA GLU A 149 20.70 -0.02 16.13
C GLU A 149 19.33 0.18 15.48
N VAL A 150 18.49 -0.86 15.37
CA VAL A 150 17.14 -0.73 14.82
C VAL A 150 16.34 0.31 15.61
N ALA A 151 16.37 0.28 16.95
CA ALA A 151 15.68 1.26 17.77
C ALA A 151 16.19 2.69 17.59
N SER A 152 17.44 2.87 17.14
CA SER A 152 18.03 4.20 16.96
C SER A 152 17.60 4.92 15.68
N TYR A 153 17.16 4.20 14.66
CA TYR A 153 16.87 4.81 13.33
C TYR A 153 15.45 4.56 12.82
N ILE A 154 14.76 3.50 13.28
CA ILE A 154 13.54 3.03 12.61
C ILE A 154 12.38 4.04 12.71
N ASP A 155 12.29 4.77 13.81
CA ASP A 155 11.24 5.76 14.04
C ASP A 155 11.38 6.98 13.10
N ASP A 156 12.62 7.36 12.78
CA ASP A 156 12.91 8.47 11.88
C ASP A 156 12.39 8.22 10.45
N PHE A 157 12.30 6.95 10.05
CA PHE A 157 11.72 6.53 8.77
C PHE A 157 10.20 6.34 8.83
N GLY A 158 9.58 6.44 10.00
CA GLY A 158 8.16 6.17 10.19
C GLY A 158 7.79 4.70 9.97
N TYR A 159 8.74 3.77 10.13
CA TYR A 159 8.49 2.34 9.97
C TYR A 159 8.15 1.66 11.30
N ILE A 160 7.28 0.67 11.24
CA ILE A 160 7.10 -0.31 12.31
C ILE A 160 8.26 -1.31 12.22
N ALA A 161 9.00 -1.49 13.31
CA ALA A 161 10.14 -2.39 13.32
C ALA A 161 9.76 -3.83 13.00
N ALA A 162 10.56 -4.49 12.14
CA ALA A 162 10.43 -5.92 11.88
C ALA A 162 10.81 -6.77 13.11
N ARG A 163 11.59 -6.18 14.06
CA ARG A 163 11.92 -6.79 15.35
C ARG A 163 10.79 -6.57 16.35
N LYS A 164 10.18 -7.67 16.81
CA LYS A 164 9.09 -7.61 17.81
C LYS A 164 9.49 -6.89 19.12
N ASP A 165 10.74 -7.13 19.58
CA ASP A 165 11.27 -6.54 20.81
C ASP A 165 11.61 -5.03 20.71
N VAL A 166 11.53 -4.45 19.50
CA VAL A 166 11.54 -3.00 19.26
C VAL A 166 10.12 -2.50 19.02
N ALA A 167 9.37 -3.16 18.16
CA ALA A 167 8.00 -2.77 17.78
C ALA A 167 7.05 -2.65 18.99
N GLU A 168 7.21 -3.51 20.01
CA GLU A 168 6.40 -3.48 21.23
C GLU A 168 6.52 -2.17 22.03
N GLY A 169 7.62 -1.43 21.84
CA GLY A 169 7.87 -0.15 22.53
C GLY A 169 7.66 1.08 21.66
N GLN A 170 7.39 0.90 20.35
CA GLN A 170 7.24 2.02 19.43
C GLN A 170 5.88 2.72 19.57
N PHE A 171 5.87 4.02 19.30
CA PHE A 171 4.68 4.83 19.08
C PHE A 171 3.65 4.84 20.23
N THR A 172 4.08 4.58 21.47
CA THR A 172 3.18 4.52 22.64
C THR A 172 2.39 5.81 22.87
N ASP A 173 2.95 6.95 22.47
CA ASP A 173 2.36 8.29 22.63
C ASP A 173 1.97 8.94 21.30
N ASP A 174 1.90 8.15 20.19
CA ASP A 174 1.57 8.62 18.86
C ASP A 174 0.30 7.93 18.32
N GLU A 175 -0.86 8.56 18.53
CA GLU A 175 -2.15 8.01 18.14
C GLU A 175 -2.26 7.72 16.63
N THR A 176 -1.61 8.53 15.79
CA THR A 176 -1.58 8.31 14.34
C THR A 176 -0.82 7.03 14.00
N MET A 177 0.37 6.85 14.57
CA MET A 177 1.20 5.66 14.32
C MET A 177 0.60 4.39 14.94
N GLN A 178 -0.14 4.52 16.06
CA GLN A 178 -0.89 3.40 16.64
C GLN A 178 -1.94 2.82 15.71
N LYS A 179 -2.53 3.62 14.80
CA LYS A 179 -3.48 3.12 13.79
C LYS A 179 -2.80 2.21 12.78
N PHE A 180 -1.58 2.53 12.35
CA PHE A 180 -0.80 1.63 11.50
C PHE A 180 -0.37 0.35 12.24
N THR A 181 -0.04 0.46 13.53
CA THR A 181 0.23 -0.73 14.37
C THR A 181 -1.02 -1.60 14.53
N GLU A 182 -2.20 -1.00 14.67
CA GLU A 182 -3.48 -1.73 14.69
C GLU A 182 -3.74 -2.44 13.35
N GLU A 183 -3.48 -1.78 12.21
CA GLU A 183 -3.63 -2.33 10.87
C GLU A 183 -2.74 -3.55 10.61
N MET A 184 -1.57 -3.63 11.28
CA MET A 184 -0.65 -4.77 11.18
C MET A 184 -1.30 -6.12 11.58
N GLN A 185 -2.38 -6.12 12.37
CA GLN A 185 -3.10 -7.34 12.72
C GLN A 185 -3.74 -8.03 11.51
N TYR A 186 -3.99 -7.26 10.46
CA TYR A 186 -4.63 -7.71 9.22
C TYR A 186 -3.64 -7.83 8.05
N ALA A 187 -2.36 -7.51 8.30
CA ALA A 187 -1.34 -7.48 7.27
C ALA A 187 -0.91 -8.90 6.86
N GLN A 188 -0.89 -9.14 5.56
CA GLN A 188 -0.47 -10.38 4.95
C GLN A 188 0.73 -10.14 4.02
N PRO A 189 1.69 -11.08 3.93
CA PRO A 189 2.76 -11.00 2.96
C PRO A 189 2.22 -11.28 1.54
N ARG A 190 2.79 -10.61 0.55
CA ARG A 190 2.48 -10.83 -0.88
C ARG A 190 3.00 -12.16 -1.39
N GLY A 191 4.15 -12.58 -0.91
CA GLY A 191 4.78 -13.86 -1.21
C GLY A 191 5.02 -14.70 0.05
N PRO A 192 5.93 -15.70 -0.05
CA PRO A 192 6.82 -15.96 -1.16
C PRO A 192 6.19 -16.79 -2.29
N HIS A 193 6.47 -16.42 -3.55
CA HIS A 193 6.14 -17.21 -4.74
C HIS A 193 7.20 -17.01 -5.81
N ALA A 194 7.64 -18.08 -6.48
CA ALA A 194 8.75 -18.02 -7.45
C ALA A 194 8.42 -17.11 -8.66
N GLN A 195 7.15 -17.01 -9.02
CA GLN A 195 6.64 -16.18 -10.13
C GLN A 195 5.98 -14.89 -9.63
N TRP A 196 6.36 -14.42 -8.43
CA TRP A 196 5.74 -13.21 -7.89
C TRP A 196 5.86 -11.99 -8.82
N PRO A 197 7.00 -11.74 -9.49
CA PRO A 197 7.11 -10.61 -10.40
C PRO A 197 6.05 -10.64 -11.52
N GLU A 198 5.79 -11.80 -12.11
CA GLU A 198 4.81 -11.98 -13.17
C GLU A 198 3.38 -11.83 -12.62
N ILE A 199 3.11 -12.37 -11.44
CA ILE A 199 1.81 -12.22 -10.76
C ILE A 199 1.54 -10.75 -10.44
N SER A 200 2.52 -10.05 -9.88
CA SER A 200 2.41 -8.63 -9.55
C SER A 200 2.17 -7.75 -10.78
N ASP A 201 2.89 -8.01 -11.87
CA ASP A 201 2.68 -7.31 -13.14
C ASP A 201 1.28 -7.56 -13.70
N ALA A 202 0.80 -8.80 -13.68
CA ALA A 202 -0.54 -9.15 -14.13
C ALA A 202 -1.64 -8.47 -13.30
N LEU A 203 -1.49 -8.41 -11.97
CA LEU A 203 -2.43 -7.74 -11.07
C LEU A 203 -2.47 -6.24 -11.32
N SER A 204 -1.31 -5.57 -11.38
CA SER A 204 -1.24 -4.13 -11.61
C SER A 204 -1.71 -3.75 -13.02
N LEU A 205 -1.45 -4.58 -14.03
CA LEU A 205 -1.99 -4.42 -15.38
C LEU A 205 -3.53 -4.52 -15.37
N ALA A 206 -4.11 -5.51 -14.68
CA ALA A 206 -5.57 -5.66 -14.58
C ALA A 206 -6.24 -4.43 -13.95
N VAL A 207 -5.62 -3.83 -12.94
CA VAL A 207 -6.06 -2.56 -12.34
C VAL A 207 -6.03 -1.44 -13.38
N ASN A 208 -4.92 -1.29 -14.11
CA ASN A 208 -4.75 -0.25 -15.13
C ASN A 208 -5.75 -0.41 -16.28
N GLU A 209 -5.93 -1.62 -16.81
CA GLU A 209 -6.90 -1.89 -17.88
C GLU A 209 -8.33 -1.59 -17.43
N SER A 210 -8.68 -1.92 -16.18
CA SER A 210 -9.99 -1.61 -15.60
C SER A 210 -10.22 -0.10 -15.47
N ILE A 211 -9.23 0.65 -14.95
CA ILE A 211 -9.29 2.11 -14.77
C ILE A 211 -9.40 2.83 -16.12
N THR A 212 -8.60 2.42 -17.11
CA THR A 212 -8.56 3.07 -18.41
C THR A 212 -9.77 2.69 -19.29
N GLY A 213 -10.45 1.60 -18.95
CA GLY A 213 -11.54 1.04 -19.76
C GLY A 213 -11.06 0.26 -20.97
N THR A 214 -9.76 -0.10 -21.02
CA THR A 214 -9.18 -0.95 -22.08
C THR A 214 -9.73 -2.37 -22.00
N SER A 215 -10.02 -2.85 -20.79
CA SER A 215 -10.72 -4.11 -20.56
C SER A 215 -11.84 -3.90 -19.54
N THR A 216 -12.86 -4.76 -19.58
CA THR A 216 -13.79 -4.84 -18.44
C THR A 216 -13.08 -5.46 -17.23
N PRO A 217 -13.52 -5.21 -15.99
CA PRO A 217 -12.96 -5.89 -14.79
C PRO A 217 -12.94 -7.42 -14.93
N ALA A 218 -13.97 -8.02 -15.54
CA ALA A 218 -14.02 -9.47 -15.76
C ALA A 218 -12.98 -9.93 -16.80
N ASP A 219 -12.82 -9.22 -17.92
CA ASP A 219 -11.83 -9.55 -18.94
C ASP A 219 -10.40 -9.33 -18.40
N ALA A 220 -10.19 -8.27 -17.63
CA ALA A 220 -8.90 -7.98 -16.97
C ALA A 220 -8.53 -9.08 -15.98
N ALA A 221 -9.49 -9.53 -15.14
CA ALA A 221 -9.28 -10.64 -14.21
C ALA A 221 -8.95 -11.95 -14.95
N ALA A 222 -9.66 -12.25 -16.05
CA ALA A 222 -9.41 -13.45 -16.85
C ALA A 222 -8.01 -13.44 -17.48
N LYS A 223 -7.54 -12.28 -17.97
CA LYS A 223 -6.17 -12.12 -18.50
C LYS A 223 -5.11 -12.29 -17.40
N ALA A 224 -5.33 -11.68 -16.22
CA ALA A 224 -4.37 -11.75 -15.13
C ALA A 224 -4.21 -13.17 -14.56
N GLN A 225 -5.21 -14.03 -14.74
CA GLN A 225 -5.19 -15.43 -14.31
C GLN A 225 -4.53 -16.37 -15.32
N SER A 226 -4.36 -15.98 -16.59
CA SER A 226 -3.81 -16.83 -17.66
C SER A 226 -2.29 -16.86 -17.67
#